data_ce19a45c6c1b5d1b2bb1ac443d0c30cc
#
_entry.id   ce19a45c6c1b5d1b2bb1ac443d0c30cc
#
_cell.length_a   1.000
_cell.length_b   1.000
_cell.length_c   1.000
_cell.angle_alpha   90.00
_cell.angle_beta   90.00
_cell.angle_gamma   90.00
#
_symmetry.space_group_name_H-M   'P 1'
#
loop_
_entity.id
_entity.type
_entity.pdbx_description
1 polymer ?
#
loop_
_entity_poly.entity_id
_entity_poly.type
_entity_poly.pdbx_seq_one_letter_code
_entity_poly.pdbx_strand_id
1 'polypeptide(L)'
;MELSADELKTFLFEHGDLHDCRITNVTWSLKLNRLEVSVADLNANFLGLPEYAGPQPGRLIFDGIRLIRVDVAPASDRIYETSLSVEKDSQKIEFLFSPAGKLVMHAVAVNVVISVDEPQRSLDAIG
;
A
#
# COMPACT_ATOMS: atom_id res chain seq x y z
N MET A 1 -8.04 -7.57 -7.86
CA MET A 1 -8.76 -8.66 -7.15
C MET A 1 -8.90 -8.32 -5.69
N GLU A 2 -10.09 -8.44 -5.18
CA GLU A 2 -10.34 -8.20 -3.75
C GLU A 2 -9.76 -9.34 -2.93
N LEU A 3 -9.06 -8.99 -1.86
CA LEU A 3 -8.45 -9.97 -0.98
C LEU A 3 -9.31 -10.16 0.27
N SER A 4 -9.48 -11.41 0.68
CA SER A 4 -10.03 -11.69 1.99
C SER A 4 -9.01 -11.25 3.05
N ALA A 5 -9.44 -11.23 4.31
CA ALA A 5 -8.54 -10.87 5.41
C ALA A 5 -7.33 -11.81 5.47
N ASP A 6 -7.57 -13.11 5.27
CA ASP A 6 -6.47 -14.08 5.30
C ASP A 6 -5.54 -13.93 4.11
N GLU A 7 -6.09 -13.64 2.94
CA GLU A 7 -5.27 -13.39 1.76
C GLU A 7 -4.43 -12.14 1.92
N LEU A 8 -4.99 -11.10 2.52
CA LEU A 8 -4.23 -9.88 2.79
C LEU A 8 -3.11 -10.14 3.80
N LYS A 9 -3.38 -10.90 4.85
CA LYS A 9 -2.35 -11.29 5.81
C LYS A 9 -1.21 -12.05 5.13
N THR A 10 -1.55 -12.99 4.26
CA THR A 10 -0.56 -13.75 3.51
C THR A 10 0.25 -12.85 2.60
N PHE A 11 -0.42 -11.94 1.90
CA PHE A 11 0.26 -10.99 1.03
C PHE A 11 1.26 -10.15 1.82
N LEU A 12 0.84 -9.60 2.94
CA LEU A 12 1.72 -8.78 3.77
C LEU A 12 2.90 -9.59 4.27
N PHE A 13 2.65 -10.82 4.74
CA PHE A 13 3.73 -11.67 5.21
C PHE A 13 4.74 -11.96 4.11
N GLU A 14 4.27 -12.28 2.93
CA GLU A 14 5.14 -12.61 1.79
C GLU A 14 5.95 -11.41 1.30
N HIS A 15 5.50 -10.21 1.60
CA HIS A 15 6.17 -8.98 1.20
C HIS A 15 6.82 -8.24 2.37
N GLY A 16 7.08 -8.96 3.48
CA GLY A 16 7.78 -8.42 4.63
C GLY A 16 7.06 -7.23 5.25
N ASP A 17 5.73 -7.28 5.31
CA ASP A 17 4.87 -6.22 5.82
C ASP A 17 5.10 -4.88 5.11
N LEU A 18 5.57 -4.94 3.87
CA LEU A 18 5.88 -3.79 3.03
C LEU A 18 6.97 -2.89 3.63
N HIS A 19 7.80 -3.46 4.50
CA HIS A 19 8.90 -2.72 5.10
C HIS A 19 9.83 -2.17 4.01
N ASP A 20 10.22 -0.93 4.15
CA ASP A 20 11.05 -0.17 3.20
C ASP A 20 10.38 0.17 1.88
N CYS A 21 9.12 -0.20 1.67
CA CYS A 21 8.41 0.21 0.46
C CYS A 21 8.22 1.72 0.47
N ARG A 22 8.54 2.36 -0.65
CA ARG A 22 8.34 3.79 -0.81
C ARG A 22 6.97 4.06 -1.38
N ILE A 23 6.24 4.94 -0.74
CA ILE A 23 4.95 5.39 -1.25
C ILE A 23 5.22 6.51 -2.25
N THR A 24 4.70 6.34 -3.46
CA THR A 24 4.87 7.31 -4.53
C THR A 24 3.66 8.18 -4.73
N ASN A 25 2.49 7.70 -4.32
CA ASN A 25 1.27 8.45 -4.51
C ASN A 25 0.17 7.94 -3.58
N VAL A 26 -0.64 8.86 -3.09
CA VAL A 26 -1.85 8.53 -2.34
C VAL A 26 -2.99 9.33 -2.97
N THR A 27 -4.01 8.62 -3.43
CA THR A 27 -5.15 9.24 -4.08
C THR A 27 -6.42 8.87 -3.33
N TRP A 28 -7.15 9.89 -2.92
CA TRP A 28 -8.42 9.70 -2.21
C TRP A 28 -9.55 10.24 -3.06
N SER A 29 -10.46 9.35 -3.46
CA SER A 29 -11.67 9.73 -4.17
C SER A 29 -12.84 9.72 -3.19
N LEU A 30 -13.38 10.90 -2.90
CA LEU A 30 -14.55 10.99 -2.05
C LEU A 30 -15.76 10.41 -2.74
N LYS A 31 -15.86 10.61 -4.04
CA LYS A 31 -17.00 10.12 -4.81
C LYS A 31 -17.09 8.59 -4.78
N LEU A 32 -15.95 7.93 -4.92
CA LEU A 32 -15.91 6.46 -4.93
C LEU A 32 -15.74 5.88 -3.53
N ASN A 33 -15.48 6.72 -2.55
CA ASN A 33 -15.10 6.32 -1.20
C ASN A 33 -13.93 5.32 -1.23
N ARG A 34 -12.89 5.69 -1.96
CA ARG A 34 -11.74 4.83 -2.24
C ARG A 34 -10.45 5.57 -1.96
N LEU A 35 -9.50 4.87 -1.35
CA LEU A 35 -8.14 5.36 -1.19
C LEU A 35 -7.20 4.41 -1.91
N GLU A 36 -6.31 4.96 -2.74
CA GLU A 36 -5.28 4.17 -3.42
C GLU A 36 -3.91 4.62 -2.94
N VAL A 37 -3.09 3.64 -2.57
CA VAL A 37 -1.71 3.88 -2.17
C VAL A 37 -0.82 3.18 -3.17
N SER A 38 -0.03 3.97 -3.91
CA SER A 38 0.91 3.44 -4.89
C SER A 38 2.27 3.30 -4.25
N VAL A 39 2.93 2.17 -4.51
CA VAL A 39 4.27 1.92 -3.99
C VAL A 39 5.22 1.62 -5.14
N ALA A 40 6.47 2.04 -4.99
CA ALA A 40 7.47 1.88 -6.03
C ALA A 40 7.93 0.44 -6.18
N ASP A 41 8.00 -0.29 -5.07
CA ASP A 41 8.54 -1.65 -5.09
C ASP A 41 7.98 -2.46 -3.93
N LEU A 42 7.05 -3.36 -4.24
CA LEU A 42 6.46 -4.24 -3.24
C LEU A 42 7.48 -5.20 -2.64
N ASN A 43 8.61 -5.42 -3.32
CA ASN A 43 9.66 -6.32 -2.86
C ASN A 43 10.78 -5.61 -2.10
N ALA A 44 10.62 -4.34 -1.78
CA ALA A 44 11.70 -3.52 -1.21
C ALA A 44 12.31 -4.10 0.06
N ASN A 45 11.51 -4.82 0.86
CA ASN A 45 12.00 -5.43 2.08
C ASN A 45 13.16 -6.40 1.83
N PHE A 46 13.23 -6.97 0.64
CA PHE A 46 14.24 -7.98 0.30
C PHE A 46 15.38 -7.42 -0.53
N LEU A 47 15.43 -6.11 -0.72
CA LEU A 47 16.47 -5.48 -1.54
C LEU A 47 17.84 -5.82 -0.97
N GLY A 48 18.73 -6.31 -1.84
CA GLY A 48 20.06 -6.71 -1.44
C GLY A 48 20.18 -8.15 -0.96
N LEU A 49 19.06 -8.87 -0.88
CA LEU A 49 19.04 -10.27 -0.43
C LEU A 49 18.83 -11.20 -1.63
N PRO A 50 19.26 -12.47 -1.52
CA PRO A 50 19.05 -13.44 -2.61
C PRO A 50 17.59 -13.61 -3.01
N GLU A 51 16.67 -13.41 -2.08
CA GLU A 51 15.23 -13.57 -2.33
C GLU A 51 14.65 -12.44 -3.17
N TYR A 52 15.39 -11.35 -3.36
CA TYR A 52 14.85 -10.21 -4.07
C TYR A 52 14.53 -10.55 -5.53
N ALA A 53 13.26 -10.42 -5.89
CA ALA A 53 12.77 -10.78 -7.22
C ALA A 53 12.79 -9.61 -8.21
N GLY A 54 13.36 -8.48 -7.81
CA GLY A 54 13.38 -7.28 -8.63
C GLY A 54 12.26 -6.31 -8.27
N PRO A 55 12.32 -5.08 -8.79
CA PRO A 55 11.32 -4.08 -8.46
C PRO A 55 9.94 -4.48 -8.98
N GLN A 56 8.94 -4.30 -8.12
CA GLN A 56 7.58 -4.64 -8.44
C GLN A 56 6.66 -3.50 -8.00
N PRO A 57 6.38 -2.55 -8.89
CA PRO A 57 5.41 -1.50 -8.56
C PRO A 57 4.03 -2.07 -8.34
N GLY A 58 3.28 -1.45 -7.45
CA GLY A 58 1.93 -1.90 -7.19
C GLY A 58 1.09 -0.85 -6.51
N ARG A 59 -0.18 -1.16 -6.36
CA ARG A 59 -1.14 -0.28 -5.68
C ARG A 59 -1.96 -1.10 -4.71
N LEU A 60 -2.22 -0.50 -3.55
CA LEU A 60 -3.19 -1.03 -2.60
C LEU A 60 -4.41 -0.15 -2.70
N ILE A 61 -5.56 -0.78 -2.91
CA ILE A 61 -6.82 -0.06 -3.12
C ILE A 61 -7.75 -0.43 -1.98
N PHE A 62 -8.18 0.60 -1.26
CA PHE A 62 -9.05 0.43 -0.09
C PHE A 62 -10.41 1.00 -0.41
N ASP A 63 -11.43 0.17 -0.38
CA ASP A 63 -12.81 0.55 -0.69
C ASP A 63 -13.69 0.50 0.54
N GLY A 64 -14.74 1.31 0.53
CA GLY A 64 -15.66 1.38 1.66
C GLY A 64 -14.97 1.94 2.90
N ILE A 65 -14.34 3.08 2.72
CA ILE A 65 -13.58 3.71 3.81
C ILE A 65 -14.55 4.21 4.87
N ARG A 66 -14.30 3.83 6.11
CA ARG A 66 -15.10 4.28 7.26
C ARG A 66 -14.36 5.29 8.10
N LEU A 67 -13.03 5.24 8.10
CA LEU A 67 -12.21 6.17 8.86
C LEU A 67 -10.84 6.25 8.22
N ILE A 68 -10.32 7.47 8.11
CA ILE A 68 -8.94 7.72 7.70
C ILE A 68 -8.32 8.69 8.69
N ARG A 69 -7.11 8.37 9.13
CA ARG A 69 -6.27 9.30 9.89
C ARG A 69 -4.93 9.39 9.21
N VAL A 70 -4.52 10.60 8.89
CA VAL A 70 -3.26 10.85 8.20
C VAL A 70 -2.43 11.79 9.06
N ASP A 71 -1.22 11.35 9.37
CA ASP A 71 -0.25 12.15 10.11
C ASP A 71 1.11 11.86 9.51
N VAL A 72 1.45 12.57 8.44
CA VAL A 72 2.68 12.33 7.70
C VAL A 72 3.47 13.60 7.53
N ALA A 73 4.79 13.46 7.68
CA ALA A 73 5.72 14.53 7.34
C ALA A 73 6.13 14.36 5.87
N PRO A 74 6.38 15.46 5.15
CA PRO A 74 6.67 15.38 3.71
C PRO A 74 7.83 14.46 3.34
N ALA A 75 8.82 14.32 4.21
CA ALA A 75 9.98 13.48 3.94
C ALA A 75 9.77 12.01 4.32
N SER A 76 8.62 11.68 4.92
CA SER A 76 8.36 10.33 5.43
C SER A 76 7.56 9.56 4.39
N ASP A 77 8.23 9.08 3.36
CA ASP A 77 7.57 8.37 2.25
C ASP A 77 7.80 6.86 2.28
N ARG A 78 8.51 6.36 3.28
CA ARG A 78 8.90 4.95 3.35
C ARG A 78 8.14 4.25 4.46
N ILE A 79 7.56 3.10 4.16
CA ILE A 79 6.84 2.31 5.16
C ILE A 79 7.84 1.65 6.07
N TYR A 80 7.69 1.87 7.37
CA TYR A 80 8.47 1.19 8.37
C TYR A 80 7.81 -0.13 8.78
N GLU A 81 6.49 -0.11 8.96
CA GLU A 81 5.75 -1.28 9.40
C GLU A 81 4.29 -1.16 8.98
N THR A 82 3.70 -2.28 8.61
CA THR A 82 2.27 -2.36 8.30
C THR A 82 1.61 -3.31 9.30
N SER A 83 0.52 -2.87 9.90
CA SER A 83 -0.26 -3.70 10.82
C SER A 83 -1.67 -3.86 10.28
N LEU A 84 -2.23 -5.04 10.48
CA LEU A 84 -3.58 -5.36 10.06
C LEU A 84 -4.36 -5.93 11.24
N SER A 85 -5.53 -5.35 11.50
CA SER A 85 -6.49 -5.88 12.46
C SER A 85 -7.80 -6.13 11.74
N VAL A 86 -8.37 -7.32 11.92
CA VAL A 86 -9.66 -7.66 11.33
C VAL A 86 -10.74 -7.35 12.35
N GLU A 87 -11.68 -6.54 11.95
CA GLU A 87 -12.83 -6.18 12.76
C GLU A 87 -14.08 -6.83 12.18
N LYS A 88 -15.21 -6.67 12.86
CA LYS A 88 -16.42 -7.43 12.54
C LYS A 88 -16.81 -7.33 11.06
N ASP A 89 -16.81 -6.14 10.51
CA ASP A 89 -17.22 -5.91 9.12
C ASP A 89 -16.29 -4.96 8.37
N SER A 90 -15.07 -4.83 8.86
CA SER A 90 -14.05 -4.00 8.21
C SER A 90 -12.66 -4.46 8.63
N GLN A 91 -11.66 -3.90 7.98
CA GLN A 91 -10.27 -4.16 8.29
C GLN A 91 -9.61 -2.84 8.66
N LYS A 92 -8.84 -2.86 9.73
CA LYS A 92 -8.04 -1.70 10.12
C LYS A 92 -6.63 -1.92 9.65
N ILE A 93 -6.13 -1.05 8.81
CA ILE A 93 -4.77 -1.09 8.30
C ILE A 93 -4.03 0.14 8.81
N GLU A 94 -2.85 -0.08 9.33
CA GLU A 94 -2.01 1.01 9.81
C GLU A 94 -0.64 0.91 9.18
N PHE A 95 -0.21 1.98 8.51
CA PHE A 95 1.14 2.13 8.01
C PHE A 95 1.89 3.10 8.91
N LEU A 96 3.01 2.66 9.45
CA LEU A 96 3.94 3.54 10.15
C LEU A 96 5.03 3.92 9.17
N PHE A 97 5.38 5.19 9.14
CA PHE A 97 6.36 5.72 8.20
C PHE A 97 7.67 6.06 8.87
N SER A 98 8.75 5.97 8.11
CA SER A 98 10.06 6.36 8.54
C SER A 98 10.44 7.65 7.83
N PRO A 99 10.96 8.65 8.53
CA PRO A 99 11.34 8.64 9.94
C PRO A 99 10.18 8.82 10.93
N ALA A 100 9.01 9.26 10.48
CA ALA A 100 7.89 9.49 11.39
C ALA A 100 6.56 9.54 10.63
N GLY A 101 5.48 9.37 11.36
CA GLY A 101 4.14 9.52 10.80
C GLY A 101 3.42 8.20 10.63
N LYS A 102 2.15 8.31 10.31
CA LYS A 102 1.32 7.13 10.11
C LYS A 102 0.11 7.44 9.24
N LEU A 103 -0.43 6.41 8.63
CA LEU A 103 -1.69 6.42 7.91
C LEU A 103 -2.51 5.27 8.46
N VAL A 104 -3.68 5.57 9.01
CA VAL A 104 -4.58 4.57 9.57
C VAL A 104 -5.88 4.64 8.82
N MET A 105 -6.41 3.49 8.40
CA MET A 105 -7.72 3.48 7.79
C MET A 105 -8.50 2.23 8.14
N HIS A 106 -9.81 2.39 8.18
CA HIS A 106 -10.76 1.29 8.32
C HIS A 106 -11.48 1.16 6.99
N ALA A 107 -11.35 0.03 6.33
CA ALA A 107 -11.91 -0.20 5.00
C ALA A 107 -12.68 -1.52 4.98
N VAL A 108 -13.72 -1.57 4.16
CA VAL A 108 -14.51 -2.78 4.00
C VAL A 108 -13.81 -3.77 3.09
N ALA A 109 -13.14 -3.30 2.06
CA ALA A 109 -12.49 -4.17 1.09
C ALA A 109 -11.11 -3.64 0.72
N VAL A 110 -10.18 -4.56 0.48
CA VAL A 110 -8.82 -4.23 0.08
C VAL A 110 -8.47 -5.04 -1.16
N ASN A 111 -7.92 -4.35 -2.14
CA ASN A 111 -7.42 -4.97 -3.36
C ASN A 111 -5.94 -4.63 -3.52
N VAL A 112 -5.19 -5.55 -4.08
CA VAL A 112 -3.81 -5.29 -4.46
C VAL A 112 -3.69 -5.47 -5.96
N VAL A 113 -3.13 -4.47 -6.62
CA VAL A 113 -2.88 -4.49 -8.04
C VAL A 113 -1.38 -4.47 -8.27
N ILE A 114 -0.86 -5.52 -8.88
CA ILE A 114 0.54 -5.59 -9.29
C ILE A 114 0.61 -4.86 -10.61
N SER A 115 1.42 -3.81 -10.67
CA SER A 115 1.55 -3.04 -11.90
C SER A 115 2.46 -3.76 -12.87
N VAL A 116 2.01 -3.85 -14.11
CA VAL A 116 2.89 -4.26 -15.18
C VAL A 116 3.83 -3.10 -15.44
N ASP A 117 5.04 -3.38 -15.89
CA ASP A 117 6.02 -2.36 -16.18
C ASP A 117 5.60 -1.55 -17.39
N GLU A 118 4.91 -0.44 -17.14
CA GLU A 118 4.41 0.44 -18.19
C GLU A 118 4.69 1.93 -17.92
N PRO A 119 5.74 2.28 -17.18
CA PRO A 119 5.92 3.69 -16.83
C PRO A 119 6.12 4.59 -18.04
N GLN A 120 6.82 4.11 -19.04
CA GLN A 120 7.08 4.90 -20.24
C GLN A 120 5.80 5.21 -20.98
N ARG A 121 4.94 4.23 -21.11
CA ARG A 121 3.68 4.42 -21.82
C ARG A 121 2.79 5.42 -21.11
N SER A 122 2.74 5.36 -19.79
CA SER A 122 1.97 6.33 -19.03
C SER A 122 2.49 7.74 -19.22
N LEU A 123 3.81 7.90 -19.20
CA LEU A 123 4.43 9.19 -19.41
C LEU A 123 4.17 9.70 -20.83
N ASP A 124 4.22 8.83 -21.79
CA ASP A 124 3.94 9.20 -23.16
C ASP A 124 2.51 9.67 -23.33
N ALA A 125 1.58 9.07 -22.65
CA ALA A 125 0.19 9.47 -22.71
C ALA A 125 0.02 10.87 -22.14
N ILE A 126 0.82 11.26 -21.20
CA ILE A 126 0.77 12.59 -20.60
C ILE A 126 1.53 13.59 -21.47
N GLY A 127 2.65 13.14 -21.94
CA GLY A 127 3.51 13.97 -22.76
C GLY A 127 2.97 14.11 -24.13
#